data_3087d0340b84b2572b10dcd59e7d0476
#
_entry.id   3087d0340b84b2572b10dcd59e7d0476
#
_cell.length_a   1.000
_cell.length_b   1.000
_cell.length_c   1.000
_cell.angle_alpha   90.00
_cell.angle_beta   90.00
_cell.angle_gamma   90.00
#
_symmetry.space_group_name_H-M   'P 1'
#
loop_
_entity.id
_entity.type
_entity.pdbx_description
1 polymer ?
#
loop_
_entity_poly.entity_id
_entity_poly.type
_entity_poly.pdbx_seq_one_letter_code
_entity_poly.pdbx_strand_id
1 'polypeptide(L)'
;DLKYIIKVESKGDYKVSVSYMGYKKARKNITLNSEETFLEINMDPEAIKMETYVVTASRRRERVEDAPAAISVISKTEIRRESNTNLGDYLKGTKGIDFTQSGIDSYNMTARGFNSSFSSRLLTLTDGRMANVPSLRLTAYNVIPVSFEDVEQIEVVLGPSSALYGPNAHSGVLNIVSS
;
A
#
# COMPACT_ATOMS: atom_id res chain seq x y z
N ASP A 1 -15.29 25.74 -11.98
CA ASP A 1 -16.55 25.56 -12.71
C ASP A 1 -16.25 25.13 -14.14
N LEU A 2 -16.66 23.91 -14.51
CA LEU A 2 -16.52 23.39 -15.87
C LEU A 2 -17.87 23.57 -16.58
N LYS A 3 -17.85 24.17 -17.77
CA LYS A 3 -19.04 24.37 -18.59
C LYS A 3 -18.93 23.51 -19.84
N TYR A 4 -19.97 22.75 -20.15
CA TYR A 4 -20.09 21.95 -21.36
C TYR A 4 -21.38 22.31 -22.08
N ILE A 5 -21.33 22.31 -23.40
CA ILE A 5 -22.50 22.50 -24.27
C ILE A 5 -22.75 21.17 -24.98
N ILE A 6 -23.93 20.63 -24.78
CA ILE A 6 -24.39 19.41 -25.47
C ILE A 6 -25.54 19.78 -26.38
N LYS A 7 -25.40 19.50 -27.67
CA LYS A 7 -26.46 19.72 -28.66
C LYS A 7 -27.27 18.44 -28.79
N VAL A 8 -28.58 18.58 -28.78
CA VAL A 8 -29.54 17.48 -28.92
C VAL A 8 -30.52 17.82 -30.05
N GLU A 9 -30.89 16.83 -30.84
CA GLU A 9 -31.68 17.03 -32.08
C GLU A 9 -33.20 17.11 -31.83
N SER A 10 -33.69 16.70 -30.68
CA SER A 10 -35.14 16.67 -30.38
C SER A 10 -35.46 17.08 -28.94
N LYS A 11 -36.69 17.58 -28.74
CA LYS A 11 -37.25 17.80 -27.42
C LYS A 11 -37.70 16.47 -26.82
N GLY A 12 -37.59 16.33 -25.50
CA GLY A 12 -38.00 15.10 -24.81
C GLY A 12 -37.27 14.91 -23.48
N ASP A 13 -37.45 13.70 -22.94
CA ASP A 13 -36.84 13.31 -21.66
C ASP A 13 -35.46 12.72 -21.88
N TYR A 14 -34.49 13.25 -21.16
CA TYR A 14 -33.09 12.83 -21.25
C TYR A 14 -32.54 12.46 -19.88
N LYS A 15 -31.66 11.49 -19.88
CA LYS A 15 -30.87 11.11 -18.71
C LYS A 15 -29.44 11.59 -18.89
N VAL A 16 -29.09 12.62 -18.15
CA VAL A 16 -27.71 13.16 -18.16
C VAL A 16 -26.89 12.42 -17.10
N SER A 17 -25.74 11.95 -17.50
CA SER A 17 -24.77 11.29 -16.63
C SER A 17 -23.45 12.01 -16.74
N VAL A 18 -22.94 12.50 -15.60
CA VAL A 18 -21.66 13.18 -15.52
C VAL A 18 -20.71 12.33 -14.69
N SER A 19 -19.49 12.13 -15.20
CA SER A 19 -18.41 11.46 -14.48
C SER A 19 -17.14 12.30 -14.58
N TYR A 20 -16.47 12.48 -13.47
CA TYR A 20 -15.19 13.16 -13.39
C TYR A 20 -14.30 12.44 -12.38
N MET A 21 -12.99 12.42 -12.65
CA MET A 21 -12.03 11.74 -11.79
C MET A 21 -12.02 12.37 -10.40
N GLY A 22 -12.15 11.55 -9.34
CA GLY A 22 -12.22 12.02 -7.95
C GLY A 22 -13.60 12.45 -7.48
N TYR A 23 -14.66 12.23 -8.28
CA TYR A 23 -16.04 12.56 -7.92
C TYR A 23 -17.00 11.39 -8.18
N LYS A 24 -18.03 11.31 -7.36
CA LYS A 24 -19.12 10.36 -7.57
C LYS A 24 -19.87 10.67 -8.86
N LYS A 25 -20.16 9.60 -9.62
CA LYS A 25 -20.94 9.72 -10.84
C LYS A 25 -22.33 10.29 -10.55
N ALA A 26 -22.62 11.48 -11.04
CA ALA A 26 -23.92 12.12 -10.92
C ALA A 26 -24.83 11.74 -12.10
N ARG A 27 -26.11 11.49 -11.81
CA ARG A 27 -27.13 11.22 -12.83
C ARG A 27 -28.34 12.09 -12.54
N LYS A 28 -28.85 12.77 -13.57
CA LYS A 28 -30.05 13.62 -13.45
C LYS A 28 -30.94 13.41 -14.67
N ASN A 29 -32.23 13.26 -14.43
CA ASN A 29 -33.22 13.23 -15.51
C ASN A 29 -33.69 14.66 -15.77
N ILE A 30 -33.78 15.04 -17.02
CA ILE A 30 -34.21 16.38 -17.46
C ILE A 30 -35.20 16.22 -18.61
N THR A 31 -36.16 17.12 -18.69
CA THR A 31 -37.10 17.24 -19.79
C THR A 31 -36.77 18.51 -20.57
N LEU A 32 -36.38 18.38 -21.82
CA LEU A 32 -36.09 19.49 -22.71
C LEU A 32 -37.36 19.96 -23.40
N ASN A 33 -37.89 21.10 -22.95
CA ASN A 33 -39.08 21.76 -23.52
C ASN A 33 -38.74 23.06 -24.30
N SER A 34 -37.55 23.62 -24.05
CA SER A 34 -37.06 24.87 -24.65
C SER A 34 -35.86 24.60 -25.57
N GLU A 35 -35.47 25.64 -26.35
CA GLU A 35 -34.30 25.56 -27.24
C GLU A 35 -32.98 25.51 -26.47
N GLU A 36 -32.96 26.09 -25.27
CA GLU A 36 -31.80 26.07 -24.36
C GLU A 36 -32.27 25.75 -22.95
N THR A 37 -31.53 24.84 -22.29
CA THR A 37 -31.77 24.49 -20.88
C THR A 37 -30.43 24.44 -20.15
N PHE A 38 -30.35 25.18 -19.05
CA PHE A 38 -29.19 25.19 -18.17
C PHE A 38 -29.37 24.15 -17.07
N LEU A 39 -28.39 23.30 -16.91
CA LEU A 39 -28.38 22.27 -15.89
C LEU A 39 -27.13 22.41 -15.03
N GLU A 40 -27.34 22.71 -13.77
CA GLU A 40 -26.29 22.69 -12.76
C GLU A 40 -26.24 21.32 -12.08
N ILE A 41 -25.06 20.72 -12.04
CA ILE A 41 -24.82 19.42 -11.41
C ILE A 41 -23.67 19.58 -10.43
N ASN A 42 -23.99 19.53 -9.14
CA ASN A 42 -22.99 19.44 -8.08
C ASN A 42 -22.56 17.99 -7.92
N MET A 43 -21.26 17.76 -7.91
CA MET A 43 -20.67 16.44 -7.75
C MET A 43 -20.00 16.34 -6.39
N ASP A 44 -20.26 15.27 -5.66
CA ASP A 44 -19.61 15.00 -4.39
C ASP A 44 -18.20 14.45 -4.65
N PRO A 45 -17.16 14.94 -3.95
CA PRO A 45 -15.85 14.34 -4.00
C PRO A 45 -15.88 12.87 -3.57
N GLU A 46 -15.27 12.01 -4.34
CA GLU A 46 -15.07 10.62 -3.98
C GLU A 46 -13.57 10.35 -3.96
N ALA A 47 -13.06 9.99 -2.78
CA ALA A 47 -11.69 9.55 -2.68
C ALA A 47 -11.52 8.28 -3.53
N ILE A 48 -10.63 8.32 -4.51
CA ILE A 48 -10.25 7.12 -5.27
C ILE A 48 -9.52 6.23 -4.27
N LYS A 49 -10.24 5.26 -3.70
CA LYS A 49 -9.62 4.20 -2.93
C LYS A 49 -8.85 3.34 -3.93
N MET A 50 -7.54 3.51 -3.97
CA MET A 50 -6.69 2.54 -4.65
C MET A 50 -6.73 1.26 -3.82
N GLU A 51 -7.26 0.20 -4.38
CA GLU A 51 -7.22 -1.12 -3.74
C GLU A 51 -5.76 -1.56 -3.65
N THR A 52 -5.25 -1.66 -2.44
CA THR A 52 -3.91 -2.16 -2.18
C THR A 52 -4.00 -3.66 -1.94
N TYR A 53 -3.27 -4.42 -2.71
CA TYR A 53 -3.20 -5.87 -2.58
C TYR A 53 -1.93 -6.27 -1.84
N VAL A 54 -2.05 -7.29 -1.01
CA VAL A 54 -0.94 -7.90 -0.26
C VAL A 54 -0.92 -9.41 -0.48
N VAL A 55 0.24 -9.99 -0.29
CA VAL A 55 0.46 -11.44 -0.43
C VAL A 55 0.89 -12.07 0.89
N THR A 56 1.54 -11.31 1.75
CA THR A 56 2.21 -11.81 2.96
C THR A 56 1.26 -12.36 4.01
N ALA A 57 0.04 -11.80 4.16
CA ALA A 57 -0.84 -12.23 5.25
C ALA A 57 -1.34 -13.66 5.13
N SER A 58 -1.65 -14.12 3.93
CA SER A 58 -2.26 -15.44 3.68
C SER A 58 -1.52 -16.27 2.62
N ARG A 59 -0.38 -15.78 2.11
CA ARG A 59 0.32 -16.31 0.92
C ARG A 59 -0.52 -16.32 -0.35
N ARG A 60 -1.56 -15.48 -0.40
CA ARG A 60 -2.43 -15.26 -1.57
C ARG A 60 -2.60 -13.77 -1.76
N ARG A 61 -2.75 -13.37 -3.02
CA ARG A 61 -3.05 -11.98 -3.33
C ARG A 61 -4.47 -11.65 -2.84
N GLU A 62 -4.56 -10.80 -1.86
CA GLU A 62 -5.81 -10.34 -1.26
C GLU A 62 -5.77 -8.84 -0.99
N ARG A 63 -6.92 -8.22 -0.80
CA ARG A 63 -6.97 -6.81 -0.42
C ARG A 63 -6.54 -6.66 1.05
N VAL A 64 -5.85 -5.57 1.36
CA VAL A 64 -5.43 -5.25 2.75
C VAL A 64 -6.61 -5.27 3.70
N GLU A 65 -7.78 -4.80 3.25
CA GLU A 65 -9.01 -4.72 4.05
C GLU A 65 -9.59 -6.10 4.43
N ASP A 66 -9.33 -7.13 3.61
CA ASP A 66 -9.83 -8.49 3.80
C ASP A 66 -8.82 -9.39 4.55
N ALA A 67 -7.60 -8.91 4.73
CA ALA A 67 -6.53 -9.71 5.32
C ALA A 67 -6.74 -9.92 6.83
N PRO A 68 -6.52 -11.14 7.35
CA PRO A 68 -6.79 -11.50 8.75
C PRO A 68 -5.73 -11.01 9.75
N ALA A 69 -4.89 -10.05 9.37
CA ALA A 69 -3.77 -9.57 10.17
C ALA A 69 -3.63 -8.04 10.09
N ALA A 70 -2.93 -7.45 11.06
CA ALA A 70 -2.54 -6.05 10.99
C ALA A 70 -1.42 -5.88 9.97
N ILE A 71 -1.73 -5.30 8.82
CA ILE A 71 -0.81 -5.09 7.71
C ILE A 71 -0.57 -3.61 7.50
N SER A 72 0.69 -3.27 7.31
CA SER A 72 1.12 -1.97 6.78
C SER A 72 1.78 -2.20 5.43
N VAL A 73 1.42 -1.41 4.44
CA VAL A 73 1.99 -1.46 3.10
C VAL A 73 2.61 -0.12 2.78
N ILE A 74 3.86 -0.14 2.33
CA ILE A 74 4.55 1.01 1.76
C ILE A 74 4.58 0.79 0.26
N SER A 75 3.87 1.62 -0.46
CA SER A 75 3.70 1.49 -1.90
C SER A 75 4.92 1.99 -2.69
N LYS A 76 5.04 1.58 -3.94
CA LYS A 76 6.06 2.08 -4.88
C LYS A 76 6.09 3.60 -4.97
N THR A 77 4.90 4.22 -4.92
CA THR A 77 4.78 5.67 -4.98
C THR A 77 5.39 6.35 -3.76
N GLU A 78 5.21 5.80 -2.56
CA GLU A 78 5.80 6.28 -1.33
C GLU A 78 7.32 6.08 -1.34
N ILE A 79 7.79 4.91 -1.77
CA ILE A 79 9.22 4.59 -1.89
C ILE A 79 9.93 5.57 -2.82
N ARG A 80 9.34 5.88 -3.97
CA ARG A 80 9.90 6.83 -4.94
C ARG A 80 9.84 8.30 -4.49
N ARG A 81 8.88 8.63 -3.64
CA ARG A 81 8.69 9.99 -3.12
C ARG A 81 9.70 10.36 -2.05
N GLU A 82 10.16 9.37 -1.31
CA GLU A 82 11.14 9.51 -0.26
C GLU A 82 12.51 9.12 -0.81
N SER A 83 13.49 10.03 -0.72
CA SER A 83 14.89 9.76 -1.12
C SER A 83 15.65 9.10 0.02
N ASN A 84 15.13 7.99 0.53
CA ASN A 84 15.77 7.25 1.62
C ASN A 84 16.91 6.37 1.08
N THR A 85 17.98 6.27 1.85
CA THR A 85 19.19 5.53 1.44
C THR A 85 19.17 4.06 1.85
N ASN A 86 18.32 3.70 2.80
CA ASN A 86 18.24 2.32 3.30
C ASN A 86 16.79 1.91 3.61
N LEU A 87 16.56 0.59 3.66
CA LEU A 87 15.26 0.00 3.93
C LEU A 87 14.66 0.44 5.28
N GLY A 88 15.51 0.62 6.29
CA GLY A 88 15.08 0.99 7.63
C GLY A 88 14.43 2.36 7.69
N ASP A 89 14.86 3.29 6.84
CA ASP A 89 14.30 4.65 6.83
C ASP A 89 12.84 4.65 6.38
N TYR A 90 12.46 3.79 5.45
CA TYR A 90 11.06 3.63 5.05
C TYR A 90 10.17 3.07 6.16
N LEU A 91 10.75 2.30 7.07
CA LEU A 91 10.02 1.60 8.13
C LEU A 91 9.99 2.32 9.47
N LYS A 92 10.78 3.40 9.65
CA LYS A 92 10.84 4.19 10.91
C LYS A 92 9.47 4.70 11.37
N GLY A 93 8.58 5.03 10.44
CA GLY A 93 7.23 5.52 10.73
C GLY A 93 6.17 4.44 10.89
N THR A 94 6.52 3.17 10.65
CA THR A 94 5.56 2.07 10.68
C THR A 94 5.21 1.69 12.11
N LYS A 95 3.92 1.75 12.45
CA LYS A 95 3.44 1.40 13.78
C LYS A 95 3.79 -0.05 14.13
N GLY A 96 4.40 -0.25 15.30
CA GLY A 96 4.74 -1.59 15.80
C GLY A 96 6.07 -2.14 15.29
N ILE A 97 6.83 -1.36 14.55
CA ILE A 97 8.23 -1.63 14.21
C ILE A 97 9.13 -0.79 15.11
N ASP A 98 10.02 -1.44 15.81
CA ASP A 98 11.09 -0.81 16.59
C ASP A 98 12.36 -0.79 15.75
N PHE A 99 12.89 0.40 15.55
CA PHE A 99 14.08 0.64 14.73
C PHE A 99 15.22 1.13 15.60
N THR A 100 16.38 0.53 15.47
CA THR A 100 17.63 0.96 16.13
C THR A 100 18.74 1.02 15.11
N GLN A 101 19.41 2.16 15.04
CA GLN A 101 20.52 2.40 14.13
C GLN A 101 21.80 2.65 14.92
N SER A 102 22.85 1.91 14.61
CA SER A 102 24.19 2.02 15.20
C SER A 102 25.24 2.56 14.25
N GLY A 103 24.89 2.74 12.98
CA GLY A 103 25.76 3.30 11.94
C GLY A 103 24.95 3.65 10.70
N ILE A 104 25.59 4.16 9.64
CA ILE A 104 24.89 4.54 8.41
C ILE A 104 24.20 3.33 7.78
N ASP A 105 24.89 2.20 7.67
CA ASP A 105 24.35 0.96 7.10
C ASP A 105 24.13 -0.14 8.12
N SER A 106 24.27 0.17 9.42
CA SER A 106 24.07 -0.78 10.50
C SER A 106 22.84 -0.44 11.28
N TYR A 107 21.76 -1.18 11.04
CA TYR A 107 20.50 -1.00 11.72
C TYR A 107 19.80 -2.34 11.96
N ASN A 108 18.94 -2.36 12.96
CA ASN A 108 18.12 -3.50 13.31
C ASN A 108 16.67 -3.09 13.39
N MET A 109 15.81 -4.00 12.99
CA MET A 109 14.37 -3.84 13.06
C MET A 109 13.75 -5.02 13.78
N THR A 110 12.83 -4.75 14.67
CA THR A 110 12.02 -5.76 15.33
C THR A 110 10.57 -5.32 15.37
N ALA A 111 9.68 -6.26 15.57
CA ALA A 111 8.28 -5.99 15.79
C ALA A 111 7.90 -6.31 17.23
N ARG A 112 7.13 -5.42 17.88
CA ARG A 112 6.59 -5.60 19.22
C ARG A 112 7.62 -5.78 20.32
N GLY A 113 8.69 -5.00 20.28
CA GLY A 113 9.70 -4.93 21.35
C GLY A 113 10.78 -5.99 21.26
N PHE A 114 11.72 -5.94 22.23
CA PHE A 114 12.92 -6.79 22.27
C PHE A 114 13.87 -6.58 21.09
N ASN A 115 14.20 -5.32 20.84
CA ASN A 115 15.17 -4.98 19.81
C ASN A 115 16.57 -5.45 20.22
N SER A 116 17.16 -6.30 19.41
CA SER A 116 18.50 -6.85 19.59
C SER A 116 19.10 -7.13 18.22
N SER A 117 20.40 -6.91 18.08
CA SER A 117 21.16 -7.19 16.85
C SER A 117 21.06 -8.66 16.39
N PHE A 118 20.76 -9.56 17.31
CA PHE A 118 20.60 -11.00 17.04
C PHE A 118 19.15 -11.46 17.15
N SER A 119 18.19 -10.55 16.97
CA SER A 119 16.78 -10.92 17.01
C SER A 119 16.32 -11.45 15.64
N SER A 120 15.86 -12.67 15.60
CA SER A 120 15.26 -13.30 14.41
C SER A 120 13.73 -13.43 14.49
N ARG A 121 13.08 -12.63 15.34
CA ARG A 121 11.64 -12.74 15.58
C ARG A 121 10.78 -12.08 14.49
N LEU A 122 11.35 -11.12 13.77
CA LEU A 122 10.78 -10.53 12.56
C LEU A 122 11.38 -11.24 11.36
N LEU A 123 10.59 -12.05 10.69
CA LEU A 123 11.03 -12.74 9.48
C LEU A 123 11.09 -11.76 8.32
N THR A 124 12.24 -11.62 7.69
CA THR A 124 12.39 -10.81 6.49
C THR A 124 12.44 -11.69 5.25
N LEU A 125 11.63 -11.34 4.28
CA LEU A 125 11.51 -12.00 2.99
C LEU A 125 11.82 -11.02 1.85
N THR A 126 12.34 -11.57 0.76
CA THR A 126 12.42 -10.90 -0.54
C THR A 126 11.74 -11.81 -1.55
N ASP A 127 10.65 -11.36 -2.15
CA ASP A 127 9.81 -12.15 -3.06
C ASP A 127 9.43 -13.52 -2.49
N GLY A 128 9.10 -13.53 -1.20
CA GLY A 128 8.74 -14.75 -0.48
C GLY A 128 9.91 -15.65 -0.09
N ARG A 129 11.15 -15.28 -0.40
CA ARG A 129 12.38 -16.02 -0.01
C ARG A 129 12.97 -15.41 1.26
N MET A 130 13.47 -16.25 2.16
CA MET A 130 14.09 -15.78 3.40
C MET A 130 15.36 -14.97 3.11
N ALA A 131 15.40 -13.74 3.63
CA ALA A 131 16.56 -12.85 3.56
C ALA A 131 17.46 -12.92 4.80
N ASN A 132 17.16 -13.82 5.72
CA ASN A 132 17.97 -14.03 6.93
C ASN A 132 19.24 -14.82 6.62
N VAL A 133 20.30 -14.56 7.41
CA VAL A 133 21.49 -15.39 7.45
C VAL A 133 21.28 -16.49 8.52
N PRO A 134 20.95 -17.74 8.14
CA PRO A 134 20.50 -18.76 9.10
C PRO A 134 21.54 -19.12 10.16
N SER A 135 22.82 -19.13 9.77
CA SER A 135 23.95 -19.46 10.64
C SER A 135 24.16 -18.44 11.76
N LEU A 136 23.82 -17.19 11.52
CA LEU A 136 24.00 -16.09 12.47
C LEU A 136 22.71 -15.67 13.17
N ARG A 137 21.59 -16.22 12.78
CA ARG A 137 20.24 -15.86 13.27
C ARG A 137 19.96 -14.37 13.24
N LEU A 138 20.46 -13.68 12.21
CA LEU A 138 20.24 -12.25 12.02
C LEU A 138 19.80 -11.96 10.58
N THR A 139 19.19 -10.81 10.40
CA THR A 139 18.91 -10.24 9.08
C THR A 139 19.92 -9.12 8.83
N ALA A 140 20.78 -9.32 7.85
CA ALA A 140 21.73 -8.29 7.43
C ALA A 140 21.04 -7.43 6.35
N TYR A 141 20.33 -6.40 6.78
CA TYR A 141 19.52 -5.56 5.89
C TYR A 141 20.32 -4.83 4.83
N ASN A 142 21.58 -4.52 5.13
CA ASN A 142 22.52 -3.84 4.24
C ASN A 142 23.06 -4.73 3.09
N VAL A 143 22.88 -6.03 3.18
CA VAL A 143 23.32 -6.98 2.12
C VAL A 143 22.16 -7.65 1.39
N ILE A 144 20.93 -7.22 1.63
CA ILE A 144 19.77 -7.69 0.86
C ILE A 144 19.93 -7.14 -0.57
N PRO A 145 20.06 -8.01 -1.59
CA PRO A 145 20.36 -7.60 -2.95
C PRO A 145 19.09 -7.12 -3.68
N VAL A 146 18.50 -6.03 -3.21
CA VAL A 146 17.31 -5.42 -3.80
C VAL A 146 17.59 -3.95 -4.07
N SER A 147 17.41 -3.53 -5.30
CA SER A 147 17.40 -2.12 -5.65
C SER A 147 16.01 -1.53 -5.31
N PHE A 148 15.98 -0.37 -4.65
CA PHE A 148 14.71 0.30 -4.34
C PHE A 148 13.95 0.74 -5.60
N GLU A 149 14.62 0.88 -6.72
CA GLU A 149 14.00 1.18 -8.02
C GLU A 149 13.11 0.03 -8.50
N ASP A 150 13.48 -1.20 -8.14
CA ASP A 150 12.78 -2.43 -8.52
C ASP A 150 11.71 -2.84 -7.50
N VAL A 151 11.65 -2.18 -6.33
CA VAL A 151 10.65 -2.50 -5.31
C VAL A 151 9.28 -1.99 -5.71
N GLU A 152 8.31 -2.90 -5.75
CA GLU A 152 6.89 -2.59 -5.98
C GLU A 152 6.21 -2.16 -4.68
N GLN A 153 6.46 -2.88 -3.61
CA GLN A 153 5.92 -2.57 -2.29
C GLN A 153 6.68 -3.29 -1.19
N ILE A 154 6.56 -2.74 0.03
CA ILE A 154 7.06 -3.36 1.25
C ILE A 154 5.85 -3.67 2.12
N GLU A 155 5.66 -4.94 2.46
CA GLU A 155 4.57 -5.43 3.28
C GLU A 155 5.08 -5.76 4.68
N VAL A 156 4.43 -5.23 5.70
CA VAL A 156 4.71 -5.51 7.10
C VAL A 156 3.48 -6.13 7.74
N VAL A 157 3.57 -7.39 8.08
CA VAL A 157 2.52 -8.12 8.81
C VAL A 157 2.94 -8.23 10.27
N LEU A 158 2.16 -7.63 11.16
CA LEU A 158 2.42 -7.62 12.59
C LEU A 158 1.60 -8.71 13.28
N GLY A 159 2.30 -9.59 13.97
CA GLY A 159 1.69 -10.65 14.75
C GLY A 159 2.27 -12.02 14.44
N PRO A 160 1.81 -13.05 15.16
CA PRO A 160 2.32 -14.40 15.00
C PRO A 160 1.90 -14.97 13.66
N SER A 161 2.86 -15.07 12.74
CA SER A 161 2.68 -15.65 11.40
C SER A 161 3.40 -16.99 11.25
N SER A 162 3.79 -17.58 12.35
CA SER A 162 4.58 -18.83 12.37
C SER A 162 3.86 -20.03 11.74
N ALA A 163 2.54 -20.04 11.75
CA ALA A 163 1.74 -21.07 11.09
C ALA A 163 1.93 -21.11 9.57
N LEU A 164 2.20 -19.95 8.96
CA LEU A 164 2.38 -19.81 7.51
C LEU A 164 3.85 -19.80 7.10
N TYR A 165 4.73 -19.24 7.94
CA TYR A 165 6.11 -18.91 7.59
C TYR A 165 7.16 -19.60 8.46
N GLY A 166 6.74 -20.37 9.45
CA GLY A 166 7.63 -21.11 10.35
C GLY A 166 8.11 -20.29 11.56
N PRO A 167 9.04 -20.86 12.36
CA PRO A 167 9.35 -20.35 13.70
C PRO A 167 9.94 -18.95 13.75
N ASN A 168 10.56 -18.47 12.69
CA ASN A 168 11.16 -17.13 12.65
C ASN A 168 10.14 -15.99 12.45
N ALA A 169 8.88 -16.31 12.11
CA ALA A 169 7.79 -15.34 11.97
C ALA A 169 7.00 -15.17 13.27
N HIS A 170 7.69 -15.02 14.40
CA HIS A 170 7.08 -14.98 15.73
C HIS A 170 6.40 -13.63 16.01
N SER A 171 7.07 -12.53 15.71
CA SER A 171 6.55 -11.16 15.95
C SER A 171 5.93 -10.54 14.72
N GLY A 172 6.26 -11.03 13.54
CA GLY A 172 5.77 -10.54 12.27
C GLY A 172 6.59 -11.02 11.09
N VAL A 173 6.17 -10.56 9.92
CA VAL A 173 6.84 -10.78 8.64
C VAL A 173 7.02 -9.44 7.93
N LEU A 174 8.21 -9.19 7.45
CA LEU A 174 8.55 -8.11 6.54
C LEU A 174 8.81 -8.74 5.17
N ASN A 175 8.07 -8.35 4.15
CA ASN A 175 8.26 -8.85 2.80
C ASN A 175 8.52 -7.70 1.84
N ILE A 176 9.62 -7.76 1.14
CA ILE A 176 9.99 -6.83 0.07
C ILE A 176 9.57 -7.50 -1.23
N VAL A 177 8.65 -6.87 -1.94
CA VAL A 177 8.11 -7.37 -3.21
C VAL A 177 8.73 -6.57 -4.34
N SER A 178 9.44 -7.25 -5.24
CA SER A 178 10.01 -6.64 -6.45
C SER A 178 9.09 -6.79 -7.65
N SER A 179 9.33 -5.97 -8.69
CA SER A 179 8.58 -5.97 -9.96
C SER A 179 8.99 -7.08 -10.92
#